data_25589f1ddeddfdef99ecd059b6013b88
#
_entry.id   25589f1ddeddfdef99ecd059b6013b88
#
_cell.length_a   1.000
_cell.length_b   1.000
_cell.length_c   1.000
_cell.angle_alpha   90.00
_cell.angle_beta   90.00
_cell.angle_gamma   90.00
#
_symmetry.space_group_name_H-M   'P 1'
#
loop_
_entity.id
_entity.type
_entity.pdbx_description
1 polymer ?
#
loop_
_entity_poly.entity_id
_entity_poly.type
_entity_poly.pdbx_seq_one_letter_code
_entity_poly.pdbx_strand_id
1 'polypeptide(L)'
;MNIQKLCTDIATKEDGLEVIAILKKNNLWSDTKYWKLVGNNKDYNNHSIIGSQQSNPANALVEKLVNSGDSALMLKCLEKGIDPKSNEAPNNLKEAVATFFNVEDGRWIDADKTKKNQLAEKYCNLVVTGEKGTGANPTYTIIDSAEGQEPEDFKKTFLSLTQKNKSGISFVQGKF
;
A
#
# COMPACT_ATOMS: atom_id res chain seq x y z
N MET A 1 -11.65 9.89 24.17
CA MET A 1 -10.84 10.22 22.98
C MET A 1 -11.72 10.05 21.75
N ASN A 2 -11.81 11.05 20.88
CA ASN A 2 -12.52 10.93 19.61
C ASN A 2 -11.54 10.36 18.56
N ILE A 3 -11.72 9.08 18.21
CA ILE A 3 -10.83 8.34 17.31
C ILE A 3 -10.85 8.94 15.90
N GLN A 4 -12.00 9.31 15.36
CA GLN A 4 -12.10 9.91 14.02
C GLN A 4 -11.31 11.22 13.93
N LYS A 5 -11.47 12.09 14.95
CA LYS A 5 -10.70 13.32 15.03
C LYS A 5 -9.21 13.04 15.13
N LEU A 6 -8.79 12.08 15.95
CA LEU A 6 -7.38 11.71 16.08
C LEU A 6 -6.80 11.21 14.75
N CYS A 7 -7.52 10.35 14.03
CA CYS A 7 -7.09 9.87 12.71
C CYS A 7 -6.96 11.02 11.71
N THR A 8 -7.92 11.94 11.68
CA THR A 8 -7.86 13.13 10.81
C THR A 8 -6.69 14.03 11.18
N ASP A 9 -6.51 14.30 12.48
CA ASP A 9 -5.41 15.14 12.97
C ASP A 9 -4.03 14.55 12.58
N ILE A 10 -3.86 13.22 12.62
CA ILE A 10 -2.64 12.53 12.20
C ILE A 10 -2.49 12.57 10.67
N ALA A 11 -3.54 12.24 9.93
CA ALA A 11 -3.49 12.13 8.47
C ALA A 11 -3.22 13.46 7.76
N THR A 12 -3.52 14.58 8.41
CA THR A 12 -3.32 15.93 7.86
C THR A 12 -1.97 16.55 8.20
N LYS A 13 -1.08 15.82 8.92
CA LYS A 13 0.25 16.32 9.26
C LYS A 13 1.27 16.02 8.21
N GLU A 14 2.10 16.99 7.90
CA GLU A 14 3.20 16.89 6.93
C GLU A 14 4.52 16.46 7.59
N ASP A 15 4.65 16.67 8.90
CA ASP A 15 5.85 16.35 9.67
C ASP A 15 5.60 15.23 10.69
N GLY A 16 6.49 14.23 10.68
CA GLY A 16 6.46 13.14 11.64
C GLY A 16 6.59 13.57 13.10
N LEU A 17 7.28 14.67 13.40
CA LEU A 17 7.39 15.22 14.75
C LEU A 17 6.05 15.76 15.25
N GLU A 18 5.24 16.35 14.39
CA GLU A 18 3.88 16.77 14.72
C GLU A 18 2.99 15.57 15.05
N VAL A 19 3.12 14.48 14.28
CA VAL A 19 2.41 13.22 14.56
C VAL A 19 2.80 12.67 15.93
N ILE A 20 4.09 12.63 16.24
CA ILE A 20 4.61 12.21 17.56
C ILE A 20 4.05 13.09 18.68
N ALA A 21 3.99 14.40 18.47
CA ALA A 21 3.42 15.34 19.45
C ALA A 21 1.93 15.05 19.71
N ILE A 22 1.14 14.76 18.68
CA ILE A 22 -0.26 14.37 18.80
C ILE A 22 -0.39 13.06 19.60
N LEU A 23 0.42 12.06 19.28
CA LEU A 23 0.41 10.77 19.97
C LEU A 23 0.78 10.92 21.45
N LYS A 24 1.81 11.71 21.77
CA LYS A 24 2.21 12.02 23.16
C LYS A 24 1.11 12.74 23.93
N LYS A 25 0.49 13.76 23.33
CA LYS A 25 -0.62 14.52 23.92
C LYS A 25 -1.82 13.62 24.29
N ASN A 26 -2.04 12.57 23.54
CA ASN A 26 -3.13 11.62 23.77
C ASN A 26 -2.70 10.39 24.59
N ASN A 27 -1.48 10.38 25.17
CA ASN A 27 -0.91 9.26 25.92
C ASN A 27 -0.81 7.96 25.14
N LEU A 28 -0.61 8.05 23.81
CA LEU A 28 -0.54 6.88 22.94
C LEU A 28 0.91 6.49 22.59
N TRP A 29 1.87 7.39 22.73
CA TRP A 29 3.23 7.21 22.19
C TRP A 29 4.02 6.06 22.84
N SER A 30 3.87 5.83 24.12
CA SER A 30 4.64 4.83 24.86
C SER A 30 3.79 3.74 25.52
N ASP A 31 2.49 3.72 25.25
CA ASP A 31 1.59 2.75 25.86
C ASP A 31 1.61 1.44 25.06
N THR A 32 2.24 0.41 25.62
CA THR A 32 2.35 -0.92 25.02
C THR A 32 1.00 -1.61 24.79
N LYS A 33 -0.08 -1.12 25.40
CA LYS A 33 -1.44 -1.60 25.13
C LYS A 33 -1.85 -1.33 23.69
N TYR A 34 -1.45 -0.20 23.13
CA TYR A 34 -1.82 0.23 21.77
C TYR A 34 -0.79 -0.15 20.73
N TRP A 35 0.49 -0.22 21.13
CA TRP A 35 1.57 -0.57 20.21
C TRP A 35 1.75 -2.06 20.08
N LYS A 36 1.88 -2.52 18.84
CA LYS A 36 2.19 -3.91 18.51
C LYS A 36 3.49 -3.96 17.73
N LEU A 37 4.28 -4.99 18.00
CA LEU A 37 5.49 -5.23 17.22
C LEU A 37 5.13 -5.56 15.76
N VAL A 38 5.85 -4.96 14.82
CA VAL A 38 5.80 -5.35 13.41
C VAL A 38 6.50 -6.69 13.25
N GLY A 39 5.87 -7.61 12.52
CA GLY A 39 6.37 -8.95 12.30
C GLY A 39 5.70 -9.99 13.22
N ASN A 40 5.98 -11.26 12.93
CA ASN A 40 5.44 -12.36 13.71
C ASN A 40 6.26 -12.53 15.01
N ASN A 41 5.63 -12.38 16.17
CA ASN A 41 6.28 -12.48 17.48
C ASN A 41 6.98 -13.84 17.74
N LYS A 42 6.77 -14.85 16.90
CA LYS A 42 7.36 -16.17 17.02
C LYS A 42 8.63 -16.37 16.18
N ASP A 43 8.90 -15.48 15.23
CA ASP A 43 10.06 -15.58 14.33
C ASP A 43 11.08 -14.48 14.67
N TYR A 44 12.11 -14.82 15.40
CA TYR A 44 13.26 -13.95 15.69
C TYR A 44 13.99 -13.47 14.40
N ASN A 45 13.71 -14.09 13.26
CA ASN A 45 14.27 -13.71 11.96
C ASN A 45 13.67 -12.43 11.37
N ASN A 46 12.57 -11.92 11.90
CA ASN A 46 11.94 -10.71 11.40
C ASN A 46 12.82 -9.46 11.52
N HIS A 47 13.68 -9.39 12.53
CA HIS A 47 14.62 -8.27 12.68
C HIS A 47 15.69 -8.26 11.58
N SER A 48 16.17 -9.42 11.15
CA SER A 48 17.14 -9.52 10.05
C SER A 48 16.48 -9.18 8.71
N ILE A 49 15.21 -9.51 8.51
CA ILE A 49 14.45 -9.15 7.32
C ILE A 49 14.22 -7.64 7.25
N ILE A 50 13.87 -6.99 8.37
CA ILE A 50 13.75 -5.53 8.44
C ILE A 50 15.09 -4.86 8.16
N GLY A 51 16.19 -5.39 8.70
CA GLY A 51 17.54 -4.86 8.52
C GLY A 51 18.13 -5.08 7.13
N SER A 52 17.64 -6.06 6.38
CA SER A 52 18.11 -6.38 5.03
C SER A 52 17.27 -5.77 3.90
N GLN A 53 16.33 -4.89 4.25
CA GLN A 53 15.49 -4.24 3.25
C GLN A 53 16.28 -3.30 2.33
N GLN A 54 15.77 -3.17 1.15
CA GLN A 54 16.22 -2.40 -0.01
C GLN A 54 17.19 -1.27 0.30
N SER A 55 18.45 -1.42 -0.07
CA SER A 55 19.45 -0.35 0.00
C SER A 55 19.16 0.81 -0.98
N ASN A 56 18.30 0.58 -1.97
CA ASN A 56 17.90 1.60 -2.94
C ASN A 56 16.49 2.13 -2.61
N PRO A 57 16.36 3.39 -2.16
CA PRO A 57 15.07 3.97 -1.81
C PRO A 57 14.10 4.06 -3.00
N ALA A 58 14.61 4.15 -4.23
CA ALA A 58 13.77 4.15 -5.43
C ALA A 58 13.01 2.82 -5.59
N ASN A 59 13.64 1.70 -5.26
CA ASN A 59 12.97 0.39 -5.32
C ASN A 59 11.86 0.28 -4.28
N ALA A 60 12.06 0.85 -3.08
CA ALA A 60 11.03 0.87 -2.05
C ALA A 60 9.80 1.69 -2.50
N LEU A 61 10.03 2.82 -3.18
CA LEU A 61 8.95 3.64 -3.75
C LEU A 61 8.21 2.88 -4.86
N VAL A 62 8.95 2.26 -5.79
CA VAL A 62 8.36 1.44 -6.87
C VAL A 62 7.51 0.31 -6.30
N GLU A 63 7.97 -0.37 -5.25
CA GLU A 63 7.20 -1.43 -4.60
C GLU A 63 5.86 -0.93 -4.06
N LYS A 64 5.83 0.26 -3.46
CA LYS A 64 4.57 0.85 -2.98
C LYS A 64 3.61 1.16 -4.13
N LEU A 65 4.13 1.70 -5.24
CA LEU A 65 3.31 1.97 -6.43
C LEU A 65 2.78 0.67 -7.07
N VAL A 66 3.59 -0.38 -7.13
CA VAL A 66 3.17 -1.72 -7.58
C VAL A 66 2.07 -2.27 -6.67
N ASN A 67 2.21 -2.14 -5.35
CA ASN A 67 1.20 -2.59 -4.40
C ASN A 67 -0.13 -1.84 -4.59
N SER A 68 -0.11 -0.53 -4.84
CA SER A 68 -1.32 0.24 -5.15
C SER A 68 -1.98 -0.24 -6.45
N GLY A 69 -1.19 -0.56 -7.47
CA GLY A 69 -1.68 -1.14 -8.73
C GLY A 69 -2.33 -2.51 -8.52
N ASP A 70 -1.67 -3.39 -7.78
CA ASP A 70 -2.21 -4.71 -7.41
C ASP A 70 -3.54 -4.58 -6.65
N SER A 71 -3.61 -3.69 -5.67
CA SER A 71 -4.82 -3.44 -4.88
C SER A 71 -5.98 -2.92 -5.74
N ALA A 72 -5.69 -2.10 -6.76
CA ALA A 72 -6.71 -1.66 -7.71
C ALA A 72 -7.25 -2.81 -8.56
N LEU A 73 -6.39 -3.74 -8.99
CA LEU A 73 -6.80 -4.95 -9.71
C LEU A 73 -7.63 -5.88 -8.81
N MET A 74 -7.22 -6.04 -7.56
CA MET A 74 -7.95 -6.82 -6.56
C MET A 74 -9.36 -6.24 -6.34
N LEU A 75 -9.46 -4.93 -6.14
CA LEU A 75 -10.75 -4.25 -6.00
C LEU A 75 -11.66 -4.53 -7.19
N LYS A 76 -11.12 -4.45 -8.42
CA LYS A 76 -11.89 -4.72 -9.64
C LYS A 76 -12.36 -6.17 -9.74
N CYS A 77 -11.56 -7.10 -9.28
CA CYS A 77 -11.93 -8.50 -9.18
C CYS A 77 -13.11 -8.69 -8.22
N LEU A 78 -13.02 -8.09 -7.03
CA LEU A 78 -14.07 -8.13 -6.01
C LEU A 78 -15.35 -7.42 -6.46
N GLU A 79 -15.27 -6.25 -7.11
CA GLU A 79 -16.44 -5.53 -7.68
C GLU A 79 -17.21 -6.39 -8.70
N LYS A 80 -16.54 -7.32 -9.36
CA LYS A 80 -17.16 -8.28 -10.29
C LYS A 80 -17.65 -9.56 -9.62
N GLY A 81 -17.46 -9.70 -8.31
CA GLY A 81 -17.81 -10.91 -7.55
C GLY A 81 -16.93 -12.12 -7.86
N ILE A 82 -15.72 -11.89 -8.39
CA ILE A 82 -14.78 -12.95 -8.73
C ILE A 82 -13.83 -13.17 -7.56
N ASP A 83 -13.68 -14.42 -7.11
CA ASP A 83 -12.61 -14.76 -6.17
C ASP A 83 -11.25 -14.66 -6.89
N PRO A 84 -10.32 -13.81 -6.41
CA PRO A 84 -9.01 -13.62 -7.06
C PRO A 84 -8.17 -14.89 -7.22
N LYS A 85 -8.48 -15.95 -6.46
CA LYS A 85 -7.78 -17.26 -6.52
C LYS A 85 -8.54 -18.30 -7.31
N SER A 86 -9.71 -17.99 -7.84
CA SER A 86 -10.50 -18.92 -8.63
C SER A 86 -10.00 -19.00 -10.08
N ASN A 87 -10.46 -20.02 -10.79
CA ASN A 87 -10.21 -20.17 -12.24
C ASN A 87 -10.94 -19.12 -13.09
N GLU A 88 -11.86 -18.36 -12.52
CA GLU A 88 -12.58 -17.27 -13.18
C GLU A 88 -11.78 -15.96 -13.15
N ALA A 89 -10.78 -15.88 -12.28
CA ALA A 89 -9.89 -14.73 -12.18
C ALA A 89 -8.93 -14.69 -13.39
N PRO A 90 -8.45 -13.48 -13.78
CA PRO A 90 -7.48 -13.34 -14.84
C PRO A 90 -6.22 -14.18 -14.62
N ASN A 91 -5.70 -14.82 -15.66
CA ASN A 91 -4.54 -15.69 -15.56
C ASN A 91 -3.20 -14.94 -15.48
N ASN A 92 -3.19 -13.66 -15.79
CA ASN A 92 -2.00 -12.81 -15.75
C ASN A 92 -2.38 -11.32 -15.70
N LEU A 93 -1.38 -10.48 -15.44
CA LEU A 93 -1.54 -9.03 -15.35
C LEU A 93 -2.13 -8.40 -16.61
N LYS A 94 -1.70 -8.83 -17.79
CA LYS A 94 -2.21 -8.25 -19.06
C LYS A 94 -3.69 -8.50 -19.23
N GLU A 95 -4.12 -9.73 -18.97
CA GLU A 95 -5.53 -10.11 -19.02
C GLU A 95 -6.37 -9.31 -18.01
N ALA A 96 -5.87 -9.15 -16.79
CA ALA A 96 -6.53 -8.34 -15.77
C ALA A 96 -6.67 -6.87 -16.19
N VAL A 97 -5.61 -6.27 -16.71
CA VAL A 97 -5.63 -4.88 -17.18
C VAL A 97 -6.58 -4.70 -18.35
N ALA A 98 -6.58 -5.61 -19.32
CA ALA A 98 -7.52 -5.59 -20.44
C ALA A 98 -8.98 -5.70 -19.96
N THR A 99 -9.25 -6.68 -19.10
CA THR A 99 -10.61 -7.02 -18.65
C THR A 99 -11.19 -5.97 -17.70
N PHE A 100 -10.38 -5.46 -16.77
CA PHE A 100 -10.87 -4.59 -15.70
C PHE A 100 -10.83 -3.11 -16.07
N PHE A 101 -9.90 -2.73 -16.92
CA PHE A 101 -9.69 -1.33 -17.26
C PHE A 101 -9.90 -1.00 -18.74
N ASN A 102 -10.30 -1.98 -19.54
CA ASN A 102 -10.53 -1.84 -20.99
C ASN A 102 -9.32 -1.19 -21.68
N VAL A 103 -8.13 -1.71 -21.39
CA VAL A 103 -6.89 -1.32 -22.07
C VAL A 103 -6.59 -2.39 -23.10
N GLU A 104 -6.59 -2.01 -24.37
CA GLU A 104 -6.25 -2.93 -25.47
C GLU A 104 -4.86 -3.51 -25.22
N ASP A 105 -4.67 -4.79 -25.50
CA ASP A 105 -3.45 -5.55 -25.21
C ASP A 105 -3.03 -5.66 -23.73
N GLY A 106 -3.81 -5.10 -22.79
CA GLY A 106 -3.54 -5.17 -21.36
C GLY A 106 -2.23 -4.51 -20.91
N ARG A 107 -1.74 -3.56 -21.69
CA ARG A 107 -0.50 -2.83 -21.39
C ARG A 107 -0.81 -1.38 -21.06
N TRP A 108 -0.56 -1.00 -19.80
CA TRP A 108 -0.75 0.38 -19.35
C TRP A 108 -0.04 1.42 -20.22
N ILE A 109 1.13 1.06 -20.75
CA ILE A 109 1.93 1.97 -21.58
C ILE A 109 1.20 2.37 -22.86
N ASP A 110 0.30 1.51 -23.35
CA ASP A 110 -0.40 1.70 -24.61
C ASP A 110 -1.75 2.41 -24.45
N ALA A 111 -2.23 2.56 -23.20
CA ALA A 111 -3.42 3.35 -22.92
C ALA A 111 -3.19 4.82 -23.33
N ASP A 112 -4.23 5.48 -23.83
CA ASP A 112 -4.17 6.91 -24.14
C ASP A 112 -3.91 7.76 -22.87
N LYS A 113 -3.43 8.99 -23.07
CA LYS A 113 -3.04 9.88 -21.97
C LYS A 113 -4.22 10.20 -21.05
N THR A 114 -5.41 10.38 -21.61
CA THR A 114 -6.61 10.71 -20.84
C THR A 114 -6.97 9.56 -19.90
N LYS A 115 -6.96 8.33 -20.44
CA LYS A 115 -7.21 7.11 -19.68
C LYS A 115 -6.19 6.92 -18.57
N LYS A 116 -4.90 7.10 -18.88
CA LYS A 116 -3.81 7.02 -17.87
C LYS A 116 -4.04 7.99 -16.72
N ASN A 117 -4.34 9.25 -17.03
CA ASN A 117 -4.57 10.28 -16.02
C ASN A 117 -5.80 9.94 -15.14
N GLN A 118 -6.92 9.54 -15.73
CA GLN A 118 -8.12 9.15 -15.00
C GLN A 118 -7.87 7.97 -14.05
N LEU A 119 -7.12 6.97 -14.50
CA LEU A 119 -6.81 5.80 -13.69
C LEU A 119 -5.83 6.13 -12.57
N ALA A 120 -4.81 6.94 -12.86
CA ALA A 120 -3.85 7.40 -11.86
C ALA A 120 -4.55 8.24 -10.78
N GLU A 121 -5.35 9.23 -11.19
CA GLU A 121 -6.12 10.08 -10.27
C GLU A 121 -7.04 9.26 -9.36
N LYS A 122 -7.68 8.24 -9.91
CA LYS A 122 -8.62 7.42 -9.15
C LYS A 122 -7.93 6.42 -8.23
N TYR A 123 -6.87 5.74 -8.69
CA TYR A 123 -6.37 4.55 -8.01
C TYR A 123 -5.01 4.71 -7.35
N CYS A 124 -4.17 5.66 -7.77
CA CYS A 124 -2.86 5.81 -7.18
C CYS A 124 -2.33 7.24 -7.34
N ASN A 125 -2.25 7.95 -6.24
CA ASN A 125 -1.70 9.30 -6.19
C ASN A 125 -0.40 9.31 -5.38
N LEU A 126 0.63 9.93 -5.95
CA LEU A 126 1.90 10.20 -5.27
C LEU A 126 2.02 11.70 -5.04
N VAL A 127 2.09 12.08 -3.77
CA VAL A 127 2.30 13.47 -3.36
C VAL A 127 3.69 13.59 -2.72
N VAL A 128 4.43 14.61 -3.13
CA VAL A 128 5.76 14.91 -2.57
C VAL A 128 5.71 16.29 -1.93
N THR A 129 5.97 16.35 -0.63
CA THR A 129 5.95 17.57 0.17
C THR A 129 7.28 17.77 0.90
N GLY A 130 7.44 18.90 1.59
CA GLY A 130 8.62 19.22 2.38
C GLY A 130 9.71 19.91 1.58
N GLU A 131 10.95 19.80 2.04
CA GLU A 131 12.10 20.48 1.47
C GLU A 131 12.41 20.02 0.05
N LYS A 132 12.90 20.95 -0.75
CA LYS A 132 13.31 20.71 -2.16
C LYS A 132 14.79 21.05 -2.33
N GLY A 133 15.47 20.27 -3.16
CA GLY A 133 16.86 20.51 -3.52
C GLY A 133 17.82 19.40 -3.10
N THR A 134 19.11 19.63 -3.38
CA THR A 134 20.15 18.64 -3.06
C THR A 134 20.33 18.53 -1.54
N GLY A 135 20.24 17.32 -1.00
CA GLY A 135 20.33 17.07 0.44
C GLY A 135 19.03 17.26 1.22
N ALA A 136 17.93 17.60 0.54
CA ALA A 136 16.61 17.70 1.16
C ALA A 136 16.05 16.32 1.54
N ASN A 137 15.18 16.30 2.56
CA ASN A 137 14.44 15.12 2.98
C ASN A 137 12.95 15.29 2.66
N PRO A 138 12.54 15.05 1.41
CA PRO A 138 11.13 15.17 1.03
C PRO A 138 10.29 14.06 1.68
N THR A 139 9.04 14.39 1.97
CA THR A 139 8.03 13.42 2.39
C THR A 139 7.28 12.90 1.17
N TYR A 140 7.21 11.59 1.04
CA TYR A 140 6.45 10.91 -0.02
C TYR A 140 5.18 10.32 0.59
N THR A 141 4.04 10.75 0.07
CA THR A 141 2.73 10.21 0.45
C THR A 141 2.13 9.49 -0.74
N ILE A 142 1.80 8.22 -0.56
CA ILE A 142 1.11 7.41 -1.57
C ILE A 142 -0.30 7.17 -1.06
N ILE A 143 -1.27 7.50 -1.91
CA ILE A 143 -2.69 7.36 -1.60
C ILE A 143 -3.30 6.53 -2.73
N ASP A 144 -3.94 5.43 -2.38
CA ASP A 144 -4.74 4.65 -3.31
C ASP A 144 -6.20 4.55 -2.85
N SER A 145 -7.10 4.38 -3.82
CA SER A 145 -8.52 4.12 -3.60
C SER A 145 -8.82 2.71 -4.08
N ALA A 146 -8.27 1.74 -3.36
CA ALA A 146 -8.35 0.33 -3.70
C ALA A 146 -9.16 -0.47 -2.66
N GLU A 147 -8.90 -1.76 -2.52
CA GLU A 147 -9.67 -2.64 -1.61
C GLU A 147 -9.54 -2.26 -0.13
N GLY A 148 -8.47 -1.54 0.24
CA GLY A 148 -8.17 -1.25 1.62
C GLY A 148 -7.82 -2.49 2.44
N GLN A 149 -7.89 -2.35 3.76
CA GLN A 149 -7.68 -3.46 4.68
C GLN A 149 -8.56 -3.34 5.91
N GLU A 150 -9.14 -4.45 6.33
CA GLU A 150 -9.87 -4.53 7.57
C GLU A 150 -8.90 -4.60 8.77
N PRO A 151 -9.22 -3.95 9.91
CA PRO A 151 -8.37 -3.96 11.09
C PRO A 151 -8.02 -5.37 11.60
N GLU A 152 -8.91 -6.32 11.41
CA GLU A 152 -8.75 -7.72 11.79
C GLU A 152 -7.64 -8.43 11.00
N ASP A 153 -7.41 -7.98 9.78
CA ASP A 153 -6.40 -8.55 8.89
C ASP A 153 -5.00 -7.94 9.09
N PHE A 154 -4.87 -6.85 9.81
CA PHE A 154 -3.57 -6.19 10.04
C PHE A 154 -2.50 -7.12 10.58
N LYS A 155 -2.87 -8.11 11.41
CA LYS A 155 -1.92 -9.10 11.92
C LYS A 155 -1.32 -9.99 10.83
N LYS A 156 -2.08 -10.23 9.76
CA LYS A 156 -1.67 -11.08 8.63
C LYS A 156 -1.05 -10.28 7.50
N THR A 157 -1.29 -8.99 7.44
CA THR A 157 -0.87 -8.10 6.38
C THR A 157 0.22 -7.12 6.85
N PHE A 158 -0.15 -5.98 7.40
CA PHE A 158 0.79 -4.93 7.80
C PHE A 158 1.79 -5.33 8.89
N LEU A 159 1.35 -6.16 9.84
CA LEU A 159 2.19 -6.60 10.94
C LEU A 159 2.93 -7.91 10.65
N SER A 160 2.76 -8.46 9.45
CA SER A 160 3.43 -9.69 9.02
C SER A 160 4.48 -9.38 7.96
N LEU A 161 5.71 -9.87 8.15
CA LEU A 161 6.82 -9.66 7.22
C LEU A 161 7.06 -10.84 6.27
N THR A 162 6.45 -11.99 6.52
CA THR A 162 6.79 -13.24 5.82
C THR A 162 5.60 -13.96 5.22
N GLN A 163 4.40 -13.44 5.40
CA GLN A 163 3.22 -14.09 4.85
C GLN A 163 3.04 -13.76 3.37
N LYS A 164 2.90 -14.81 2.57
CA LYS A 164 2.66 -14.71 1.13
C LYS A 164 1.18 -14.51 0.83
N ASN A 165 0.63 -13.37 1.24
CA ASN A 165 -0.82 -13.09 1.12
C ASN A 165 -1.32 -13.11 -0.32
N LYS A 166 -0.47 -12.74 -1.27
CA LYS A 166 -0.76 -12.72 -2.71
C LYS A 166 -0.40 -14.03 -3.43
N SER A 167 0.05 -15.06 -2.70
CA SER A 167 0.36 -16.37 -3.28
C SER A 167 -0.90 -17.00 -3.87
N GLY A 168 -0.78 -17.48 -5.10
CA GLY A 168 -1.91 -18.08 -5.83
C GLY A 168 -2.78 -17.09 -6.60
N ILE A 169 -2.43 -15.78 -6.60
CA ILE A 169 -3.09 -14.79 -7.44
C ILE A 169 -2.19 -14.52 -8.65
N SER A 170 -2.68 -14.86 -9.84
CA SER A 170 -1.87 -14.89 -11.05
C SER A 170 -1.62 -13.51 -11.67
N PHE A 171 -2.50 -12.55 -11.39
CA PHE A 171 -2.50 -11.25 -12.05
C PHE A 171 -1.88 -10.11 -11.24
N VAL A 172 -1.38 -10.36 -10.04
CA VAL A 172 -0.66 -9.38 -9.21
C VAL A 172 0.85 -9.52 -9.37
N GLN A 173 1.58 -8.42 -9.21
CA GLN A 173 3.03 -8.37 -9.36
C GLN A 173 3.77 -8.56 -8.03
N GLY A 174 3.27 -7.97 -6.95
CA GLY A 174 3.81 -8.16 -5.61
C GLY A 174 3.53 -9.58 -5.13
N LYS A 175 4.57 -10.28 -4.70
CA LYS A 175 4.47 -11.67 -4.22
C LYS A 175 4.55 -11.80 -2.69
N PHE A 176 4.68 -10.67 -2.01
CA PHE A 176 4.87 -10.59 -0.56
C PHE A 176 3.72 -9.82 0.09
#